data_f200cfa2f8a23ed2bd3375b408990435
#
_entry.id   f200cfa2f8a23ed2bd3375b408990435
#
_cell.length_a   1.000
_cell.length_b   1.000
_cell.length_c   1.000
_cell.angle_alpha   90.00
_cell.angle_beta   90.00
_cell.angle_gamma   90.00
#
_symmetry.space_group_name_H-M   'P 1'
#
loop_
_entity.id
_entity.type
_entity.pdbx_description
1 polymer ?
#
loop_
_entity_poly.entity_id
_entity_poly.type
_entity_poly.pdbx_seq_one_letter_code
_entity_poly.pdbx_strand_id
1 'polypeptide(L)'
;MKSKANLFLIGAAKSGTTALAATLGQHPAIAPLPIKEPGHFSTDLRTPVFSSRYNRLLQWDEAAYFKKAPFEERHIGFIESELNYQKLVDQAVATYPEHTYLLDASTAYLYSANAPAQLRHYAADAKIVLLLRNPIDRAYSHYTMALKYGMEQEGPLQAFKREAALHPAHWGQDECY
;
A
#
# COMPACT_ATOMS: atom_id res chain seq x y z
N MET A 1 -24.04 12.55 0.60
CA MET A 1 -23.31 11.30 0.22
C MET A 1 -22.02 11.27 1.05
N LYS A 2 -21.55 10.08 1.46
CA LYS A 2 -20.24 9.96 2.14
C LYS A 2 -19.13 10.23 1.13
N SER A 3 -18.10 10.96 1.52
CA SER A 3 -16.89 11.15 0.71
C SER A 3 -16.19 9.81 0.49
N LYS A 4 -15.54 9.66 -0.66
CA LYS A 4 -14.81 8.45 -1.05
C LYS A 4 -13.42 8.83 -1.55
N ALA A 5 -12.41 7.98 -1.29
CA ALA A 5 -11.14 8.10 -2.01
C ALA A 5 -11.40 7.96 -3.51
N ASN A 6 -10.80 8.84 -4.30
CA ASN A 6 -11.03 8.94 -5.74
C ASN A 6 -9.74 9.13 -6.56
N LEU A 7 -8.59 9.03 -5.89
CA LEU A 7 -7.26 9.01 -6.50
C LEU A 7 -6.47 7.85 -5.85
N PHE A 8 -6.04 6.90 -6.65
CA PHE A 8 -5.32 5.72 -6.17
C PHE A 8 -3.95 5.61 -6.81
N LEU A 9 -2.89 5.63 -5.99
CA LEU A 9 -1.53 5.33 -6.42
C LEU A 9 -1.27 3.84 -6.13
N ILE A 10 -1.46 3.00 -7.16
CA ILE A 10 -1.56 1.54 -7.00
C ILE A 10 -0.22 0.80 -7.08
N GLY A 11 0.90 1.47 -7.30
CA GLY A 11 2.21 0.81 -7.40
C GLY A 11 3.14 1.50 -8.41
N ALA A 12 4.22 0.82 -8.84
CA ALA A 12 4.69 -0.46 -8.31
C ALA A 12 5.54 -0.27 -7.04
N ALA A 13 5.55 -1.29 -6.19
CA ALA A 13 6.46 -1.28 -5.04
C ALA A 13 7.92 -1.04 -5.50
N LYS A 14 8.69 -0.25 -4.76
CA LYS A 14 10.08 0.14 -5.06
C LYS A 14 10.29 0.99 -6.30
N SER A 15 9.23 1.60 -6.84
CA SER A 15 9.30 2.53 -7.98
C SER A 15 9.29 4.01 -7.59
N GLY A 16 9.35 4.35 -6.29
CA GLY A 16 9.34 5.73 -5.82
C GLY A 16 7.96 6.25 -5.40
N THR A 17 6.99 5.37 -5.18
CA THR A 17 5.61 5.73 -4.79
C THR A 17 5.53 6.54 -3.50
N THR A 18 6.45 6.35 -2.56
CA THR A 18 6.51 7.15 -1.32
C THR A 18 6.83 8.62 -1.61
N ALA A 19 7.84 8.87 -2.46
CA ALA A 19 8.20 10.23 -2.85
C ALA A 19 7.07 10.89 -3.66
N LEU A 20 6.46 10.14 -4.60
CA LEU A 20 5.35 10.66 -5.39
C LEU A 20 4.14 10.97 -4.50
N ALA A 21 3.75 10.09 -3.57
CA ALA A 21 2.64 10.34 -2.64
C ALA A 21 2.90 11.61 -1.79
N ALA A 22 4.12 11.76 -1.27
CA ALA A 22 4.51 12.96 -0.51
C ALA A 22 4.46 14.24 -1.38
N THR A 23 4.88 14.15 -2.64
CA THR A 23 4.82 15.29 -3.58
C THR A 23 3.38 15.65 -3.92
N LEU A 24 2.54 14.65 -4.22
CA LEU A 24 1.10 14.86 -4.50
C LEU A 24 0.37 15.48 -3.30
N GLY A 25 0.70 15.02 -2.08
CA GLY A 25 0.10 15.55 -0.85
C GLY A 25 0.49 17.01 -0.52
N GLN A 26 1.45 17.59 -1.24
CA GLN A 26 1.76 19.04 -1.14
C GLN A 26 0.82 19.90 -1.99
N HIS A 27 0.06 19.29 -2.88
CA HIS A 27 -0.87 20.04 -3.73
C HIS A 27 -2.18 20.32 -2.97
N PRO A 28 -2.68 21.57 -2.92
CA PRO A 28 -3.83 21.94 -2.10
C PRO A 28 -5.11 21.19 -2.46
N ALA A 29 -5.23 20.72 -3.71
CA ALA A 29 -6.41 19.97 -4.15
C ALA A 29 -6.31 18.45 -3.85
N ILE A 30 -5.23 17.96 -3.23
CA ILE A 30 -5.04 16.52 -2.96
C ILE A 30 -4.91 16.30 -1.46
N ALA A 31 -5.84 15.55 -0.89
CA ALA A 31 -5.85 15.15 0.51
C ALA A 31 -5.35 13.70 0.64
N PRO A 32 -4.12 13.45 1.13
CA PRO A 32 -3.68 12.10 1.43
C PRO A 32 -4.42 11.52 2.62
N LEU A 33 -4.69 10.22 2.58
CA LEU A 33 -5.18 9.50 3.76
C LEU A 33 -4.09 9.49 4.86
N PRO A 34 -4.45 9.45 6.15
CA PRO A 34 -3.50 9.40 7.27
C PRO A 34 -2.55 8.19 7.20
N ILE A 35 -2.99 7.08 6.61
CA ILE A 35 -2.15 5.90 6.36
C ILE A 35 -1.80 5.86 4.88
N LYS A 36 -0.50 5.84 4.56
CA LYS A 36 -0.03 5.81 3.16
C LYS A 36 -0.35 4.48 2.47
N GLU A 37 -0.20 3.36 3.17
CA GLU A 37 -0.48 2.02 2.61
C GLU A 37 -1.62 1.36 3.41
N PRO A 38 -2.88 1.84 3.29
CA PRO A 38 -3.99 1.22 4.01
C PRO A 38 -4.36 -0.16 3.45
N GLY A 39 -4.08 -0.46 2.19
CA GLY A 39 -4.25 -1.77 1.57
C GLY A 39 -5.69 -2.32 1.61
N HIS A 40 -6.69 -1.47 1.84
CA HIS A 40 -8.07 -1.88 2.14
C HIS A 40 -8.68 -2.78 1.06
N PHE A 41 -8.41 -2.52 -0.20
CA PHE A 41 -8.99 -3.26 -1.34
C PHE A 41 -8.18 -4.48 -1.79
N SER A 42 -7.00 -4.74 -1.19
CA SER A 42 -6.19 -5.93 -1.47
C SER A 42 -6.50 -7.08 -0.50
N THR A 43 -7.75 -7.50 -0.46
CA THR A 43 -8.27 -8.45 0.53
C THR A 43 -7.66 -9.85 0.43
N ASP A 44 -7.16 -10.22 -0.73
CA ASP A 44 -6.45 -11.47 -1.02
C ASP A 44 -5.00 -11.47 -0.52
N LEU A 45 -4.44 -10.28 -0.20
CA LEU A 45 -3.04 -10.14 0.24
C LEU A 45 -2.89 -9.89 1.75
N ARG A 46 -3.95 -10.02 2.54
CA ARG A 46 -3.93 -9.58 3.95
C ARG A 46 -3.29 -10.56 4.91
N THR A 47 -3.56 -11.83 4.80
CA THR A 47 -3.01 -12.89 5.64
C THR A 47 -3.15 -14.22 4.90
N PRO A 48 -2.18 -15.05 4.88
CA PRO A 48 -0.91 -15.17 5.59
C PRO A 48 0.31 -14.58 4.86
N VAL A 49 0.12 -13.64 3.96
CA VAL A 49 1.08 -13.10 3.00
C VAL A 49 2.29 -12.41 3.66
N PHE A 50 2.13 -11.96 4.89
CA PHE A 50 3.26 -11.36 5.61
C PHE A 50 3.81 -12.32 6.64
N SER A 51 5.11 -12.60 6.53
CA SER A 51 5.79 -13.43 7.52
C SER A 51 5.55 -12.93 8.93
N SER A 52 5.50 -13.84 9.91
CA SER A 52 5.35 -13.48 11.32
C SER A 52 6.42 -12.48 11.81
N ARG A 53 7.59 -12.45 11.12
CA ARG A 53 8.66 -11.48 11.36
C ARG A 53 8.29 -10.10 10.85
N TYR A 54 7.74 -9.97 9.64
CA TYR A 54 7.30 -8.70 9.07
C TYR A 54 6.16 -8.10 9.90
N ASN A 55 5.18 -8.90 10.30
CA ASN A 55 4.10 -8.46 11.18
C ASN A 55 4.61 -7.94 12.53
N ARG A 56 5.63 -8.59 13.12
CA ARG A 56 6.28 -8.08 14.35
C ARG A 56 7.02 -6.76 14.13
N LEU A 57 7.61 -6.54 12.96
CA LEU A 57 8.28 -5.28 12.63
C LEU A 57 7.28 -4.14 12.44
N LEU A 58 6.14 -4.41 11.83
CA LEU A 58 5.10 -3.43 11.65
C LEU A 58 4.41 -3.01 12.95
N GLN A 59 4.34 -3.91 13.94
CA GLN A 59 3.60 -3.69 15.19
C GLN A 59 2.21 -3.10 14.93
N TRP A 60 1.51 -3.62 13.90
CA TRP A 60 0.22 -3.11 13.49
C TRP A 60 -0.91 -3.73 14.31
N ASP A 61 -1.71 -2.88 14.91
CA ASP A 61 -2.97 -3.24 15.58
C ASP A 61 -4.02 -2.20 15.15
N GLU A 62 -4.89 -2.61 14.23
CA GLU A 62 -5.95 -1.75 13.69
C GLU A 62 -6.87 -1.26 14.82
N ALA A 63 -7.28 -2.15 15.72
CA ALA A 63 -8.19 -1.79 16.79
C ALA A 63 -7.57 -0.77 17.76
N ALA A 64 -6.29 -0.90 18.06
CA ALA A 64 -5.58 0.06 18.90
C ALA A 64 -5.42 1.42 18.21
N TYR A 65 -5.10 1.42 16.89
CA TYR A 65 -4.92 2.65 16.14
C TYR A 65 -6.19 3.51 16.10
N PHE A 66 -7.37 2.90 15.94
CA PHE A 66 -8.64 3.60 15.85
C PHE A 66 -9.30 3.94 17.20
N LYS A 67 -8.63 3.70 18.32
CA LYS A 67 -9.15 4.10 19.65
C LYS A 67 -9.11 5.59 19.90
N LYS A 68 -8.18 6.32 19.25
CA LYS A 68 -7.94 7.74 19.54
C LYS A 68 -7.84 8.54 18.25
N ALA A 69 -8.67 9.55 18.11
CA ALA A 69 -8.61 10.55 17.05
C ALA A 69 -7.95 11.84 17.57
N PRO A 70 -7.36 12.69 16.70
CA PRO A 70 -7.12 12.43 15.27
C PRO A 70 -6.11 11.27 15.07
N PHE A 71 -6.27 10.55 13.94
CA PHE A 71 -5.39 9.42 13.63
C PHE A 71 -4.02 9.92 13.19
N GLU A 72 -2.97 9.32 13.75
CA GLU A 72 -1.60 9.69 13.44
C GLU A 72 -1.22 9.27 12.02
N GLU A 73 -0.37 10.06 11.37
CA GLU A 73 0.21 9.68 10.08
C GLU A 73 1.05 8.41 10.21
N ARG A 74 0.83 7.48 9.28
CA ARG A 74 1.53 6.20 9.29
C ARG A 74 1.89 5.77 7.87
N HIS A 75 3.06 5.14 7.74
CA HIS A 75 3.54 4.68 6.44
C HIS A 75 2.80 3.41 5.97
N ILE A 76 2.51 2.47 6.85
CA ILE A 76 1.82 1.22 6.54
C ILE A 76 0.82 0.88 7.64
N GLY A 77 -0.37 0.42 7.24
CA GLY A 77 -1.35 -0.14 8.17
C GLY A 77 -2.48 -0.77 7.38
N PHE A 78 -2.64 -2.08 7.48
CA PHE A 78 -3.67 -2.82 6.74
C PHE A 78 -5.02 -2.60 7.39
N ILE A 79 -5.96 -2.04 6.64
CA ILE A 79 -7.31 -1.72 7.11
C ILE A 79 -8.29 -2.76 6.58
N GLU A 80 -8.81 -3.58 7.48
CA GLU A 80 -9.79 -4.62 7.14
C GLU A 80 -11.22 -4.07 7.20
N SER A 81 -11.50 -3.24 8.19
CA SER A 81 -12.84 -2.70 8.43
C SER A 81 -13.16 -1.57 7.45
N GLU A 82 -14.27 -1.70 6.70
CA GLU A 82 -14.82 -0.61 5.88
C GLU A 82 -15.12 0.63 6.72
N LEU A 83 -15.61 0.44 7.95
CA LEU A 83 -15.89 1.54 8.86
C LEU A 83 -14.60 2.31 9.22
N ASN A 84 -13.51 1.60 9.48
CA ASN A 84 -12.22 2.22 9.80
C ASN A 84 -11.60 2.89 8.57
N TYR A 85 -11.73 2.27 7.39
CA TYR A 85 -11.31 2.93 6.15
C TYR A 85 -12.08 4.25 5.92
N GLN A 86 -13.39 4.25 6.14
CA GLN A 86 -14.20 5.48 6.06
C GLN A 86 -13.75 6.54 7.07
N LYS A 87 -13.34 6.17 8.29
CA LYS A 87 -12.80 7.13 9.26
C LYS A 87 -11.51 7.81 8.78
N LEU A 88 -10.64 7.09 8.05
CA LEU A 88 -9.45 7.70 7.43
C LEU A 88 -9.85 8.73 6.36
N VAL A 89 -10.84 8.38 5.53
CA VAL A 89 -11.39 9.28 4.52
C VAL A 89 -11.99 10.52 5.19
N ASP A 90 -12.81 10.35 6.21
CA ASP A 90 -13.48 11.44 6.92
C ASP A 90 -12.44 12.38 7.59
N GLN A 91 -11.37 11.84 8.16
CA GLN A 91 -10.28 12.67 8.70
C GLN A 91 -9.55 13.44 7.60
N ALA A 92 -9.25 12.82 6.45
CA ALA A 92 -8.61 13.51 5.35
C ALA A 92 -9.47 14.67 4.82
N VAL A 93 -10.77 14.45 4.69
CA VAL A 93 -11.75 15.51 4.32
C VAL A 93 -11.73 16.65 5.33
N ALA A 94 -11.72 16.35 6.62
CA ALA A 94 -11.71 17.38 7.67
C ALA A 94 -10.39 18.17 7.70
N THR A 95 -9.26 17.50 7.40
CA THR A 95 -7.94 18.14 7.41
C THR A 95 -7.69 18.99 6.17
N TYR A 96 -8.26 18.60 5.03
CA TYR A 96 -8.05 19.27 3.72
C TYR A 96 -9.39 19.67 3.10
N PRO A 97 -10.08 20.70 3.59
CA PRO A 97 -11.44 21.05 3.15
C PRO A 97 -11.53 21.49 1.68
N GLU A 98 -10.44 22.00 1.11
CA GLU A 98 -10.37 22.48 -0.28
C GLU A 98 -10.03 21.37 -1.31
N HIS A 99 -9.94 20.11 -0.85
CA HIS A 99 -9.51 19.00 -1.71
C HIS A 99 -10.50 18.73 -2.85
N THR A 100 -9.94 18.31 -3.98
CA THR A 100 -10.68 17.71 -5.11
C THR A 100 -10.48 16.18 -5.15
N TYR A 101 -9.31 15.75 -4.70
CA TYR A 101 -8.89 14.35 -4.70
C TYR A 101 -8.54 13.88 -3.30
N LEU A 102 -9.02 12.69 -2.95
CA LEU A 102 -8.66 11.93 -1.75
C LEU A 102 -7.73 10.79 -2.16
N LEU A 103 -6.46 10.87 -1.76
CA LEU A 103 -5.39 9.97 -2.20
C LEU A 103 -5.24 8.78 -1.26
N ASP A 104 -5.49 7.58 -1.79
CA ASP A 104 -5.03 6.30 -1.24
C ASP A 104 -3.80 5.83 -2.04
N ALA A 105 -2.67 5.66 -1.39
CA ALA A 105 -1.43 5.21 -2.00
C ALA A 105 -1.04 3.82 -1.46
N SER A 106 -1.55 2.79 -2.11
CA SER A 106 -1.34 1.39 -1.69
C SER A 106 -0.74 0.56 -2.82
N THR A 107 0.55 0.25 -2.71
CA THR A 107 1.27 -0.51 -3.74
C THR A 107 0.77 -1.95 -3.87
N ALA A 108 0.15 -2.50 -2.84
CA ALA A 108 -0.46 -3.82 -2.84
C ALA A 108 -1.58 -3.97 -3.89
N TYR A 109 -2.25 -2.89 -4.29
CA TYR A 109 -3.35 -2.96 -5.27
C TYR A 109 -2.91 -3.44 -6.65
N LEU A 110 -1.65 -3.22 -7.03
CA LEU A 110 -1.10 -3.71 -8.30
C LEU A 110 -0.97 -5.24 -8.35
N TYR A 111 -0.74 -5.87 -7.20
CA TYR A 111 -0.53 -7.32 -7.10
C TYR A 111 -1.81 -8.09 -6.76
N SER A 112 -2.80 -7.40 -6.22
CA SER A 112 -4.05 -8.00 -5.77
C SER A 112 -4.94 -8.39 -6.95
N ALA A 113 -5.40 -9.63 -6.96
CA ALA A 113 -6.42 -10.09 -7.88
C ALA A 113 -7.80 -9.47 -7.61
N ASN A 114 -8.06 -9.10 -6.35
CA ASN A 114 -9.35 -8.56 -5.92
C ASN A 114 -9.46 -7.03 -6.06
N ALA A 115 -8.34 -6.29 -5.91
CA ALA A 115 -8.37 -4.84 -5.87
C ALA A 115 -9.02 -4.20 -7.10
N PRO A 116 -8.80 -4.63 -8.35
CA PRO A 116 -9.41 -3.98 -9.52
C PRO A 116 -10.94 -3.96 -9.45
N ALA A 117 -11.56 -5.09 -9.12
CA ALA A 117 -13.01 -5.20 -9.03
C ALA A 117 -13.57 -4.39 -7.84
N GLN A 118 -12.89 -4.43 -6.70
CA GLN A 118 -13.30 -3.71 -5.50
C GLN A 118 -13.16 -2.18 -5.67
N LEU A 119 -12.06 -1.70 -6.25
CA LEU A 119 -11.86 -0.28 -6.55
C LEU A 119 -12.92 0.23 -7.52
N ARG A 120 -13.21 -0.53 -8.59
CA ARG A 120 -14.28 -0.17 -9.54
C ARG A 120 -15.65 -0.10 -8.87
N HIS A 121 -15.97 -1.03 -7.97
CA HIS A 121 -17.22 -1.01 -7.22
C HIS A 121 -17.28 0.17 -6.24
N TYR A 122 -16.17 0.44 -5.56
CA TYR A 122 -16.09 1.52 -4.58
C TYR A 122 -16.17 2.91 -5.22
N ALA A 123 -15.41 3.17 -6.29
CA ALA A 123 -15.33 4.46 -6.96
C ALA A 123 -15.04 4.28 -8.46
N ALA A 124 -16.11 4.10 -9.25
CA ALA A 124 -16.00 3.79 -10.70
C ALA A 124 -15.26 4.86 -11.51
N ASP A 125 -15.33 6.13 -11.09
CA ASP A 125 -14.71 7.28 -11.78
C ASP A 125 -13.36 7.67 -11.17
N ALA A 126 -12.81 6.87 -10.24
CA ALA A 126 -11.54 7.15 -9.60
C ALA A 126 -10.39 7.26 -10.61
N LYS A 127 -9.44 8.12 -10.29
CA LYS A 127 -8.19 8.23 -11.04
C LYS A 127 -7.17 7.21 -10.51
N ILE A 128 -6.57 6.48 -11.42
CA ILE A 128 -5.54 5.48 -11.11
C ILE A 128 -4.19 6.01 -11.57
N VAL A 129 -3.22 6.01 -10.69
CA VAL A 129 -1.83 6.38 -10.96
C VAL A 129 -0.96 5.14 -10.76
N LEU A 130 -0.16 4.83 -11.75
CA LEU A 130 0.82 3.75 -11.72
C LEU A 130 2.21 4.31 -12.04
N LEU A 131 3.14 4.14 -11.12
CA LEU A 131 4.54 4.53 -11.29
C LEU A 131 5.38 3.28 -11.54
N LEU A 132 6.03 3.21 -12.69
CA LEU A 132 6.89 2.11 -13.08
C LEU A 132 8.36 2.50 -12.99
N ARG A 133 9.22 1.53 -12.81
CA ARG A 133 10.68 1.65 -12.79
C ARG A 133 11.27 0.53 -13.64
N ASN A 134 12.52 0.71 -14.09
CA ASN A 134 13.27 -0.37 -14.71
C ASN A 134 13.17 -1.63 -13.84
N PRO A 135 12.75 -2.79 -14.38
CA PRO A 135 12.46 -3.98 -13.57
C PRO A 135 13.67 -4.52 -12.82
N ILE A 136 14.88 -4.41 -13.38
CA ILE A 136 16.12 -4.85 -12.74
C ILE A 136 16.40 -3.96 -11.51
N ASP A 137 16.34 -2.64 -11.68
CA ASP A 137 16.54 -1.70 -10.58
C ASP A 137 15.47 -1.82 -9.50
N ARG A 138 14.22 -2.10 -9.90
CA ARG A 138 13.12 -2.34 -8.97
C ARG A 138 13.37 -3.60 -8.14
N ALA A 139 13.70 -4.72 -8.80
CA ALA A 139 13.99 -5.99 -8.14
C ALA A 139 15.16 -5.86 -7.15
N TYR A 140 16.26 -5.24 -7.57
CA TYR A 140 17.41 -4.99 -6.69
C TYR A 140 17.04 -4.09 -5.50
N SER A 141 16.23 -3.06 -5.71
CA SER A 141 15.74 -2.20 -4.64
C SER A 141 14.82 -2.94 -3.66
N HIS A 142 14.07 -3.94 -4.13
CA HIS A 142 13.24 -4.78 -3.28
C HIS A 142 14.11 -5.75 -2.46
N TYR A 143 15.05 -6.42 -3.10
CA TYR A 143 16.04 -7.28 -2.46
C TYR A 143 16.79 -6.54 -1.33
N THR A 144 17.29 -5.33 -1.58
CA THR A 144 17.99 -4.54 -0.55
C THR A 144 17.08 -4.14 0.61
N MET A 145 15.79 -3.92 0.36
CA MET A 145 14.81 -3.70 1.41
C MET A 145 14.60 -4.97 2.24
N ALA A 146 14.46 -6.13 1.60
CA ALA A 146 14.30 -7.42 2.27
C ALA A 146 15.50 -7.75 3.17
N LEU A 147 16.74 -7.49 2.70
CA LEU A 147 17.95 -7.57 3.52
C LEU A 147 17.88 -6.64 4.74
N LYS A 148 17.52 -5.37 4.53
CA LYS A 148 17.43 -4.37 5.61
C LYS A 148 16.47 -4.82 6.72
N TYR A 149 15.34 -5.41 6.35
CA TYR A 149 14.35 -5.92 7.31
C TYR A 149 14.64 -7.36 7.76
N GLY A 150 15.73 -7.98 7.27
CA GLY A 150 16.15 -9.33 7.60
C GLY A 150 15.17 -10.41 7.13
N MET A 151 14.38 -10.09 6.12
CA MET A 151 13.51 -11.06 5.41
C MET A 151 14.32 -11.88 4.42
N GLU A 152 15.45 -11.35 3.94
CA GLU A 152 16.43 -12.04 3.09
C GLU A 152 17.77 -12.15 3.82
N GLN A 153 18.53 -13.23 3.54
CA GLN A 153 19.84 -13.52 4.11
C GLN A 153 20.87 -13.98 3.07
N GLU A 154 20.40 -14.35 1.86
CA GLU A 154 21.26 -14.82 0.79
C GLU A 154 21.81 -13.67 -0.05
N GLY A 155 22.87 -13.96 -0.80
CA GLY A 155 23.42 -13.02 -1.79
C GLY A 155 22.43 -12.83 -2.96
N PRO A 156 22.55 -11.71 -3.72
CA PRO A 156 21.57 -11.35 -4.74
C PRO A 156 21.38 -12.42 -5.82
N LEU A 157 22.46 -13.09 -6.21
CA LEU A 157 22.39 -14.12 -7.25
C LEU A 157 21.56 -15.33 -6.80
N GLN A 158 21.73 -15.78 -5.56
CA GLN A 158 21.01 -16.90 -4.99
C GLN A 158 19.54 -16.54 -4.75
N ALA A 159 19.29 -15.37 -4.19
CA ALA A 159 17.95 -14.85 -3.95
C ALA A 159 17.14 -14.76 -5.25
N PHE A 160 17.70 -14.16 -6.31
CA PHE A 160 17.01 -14.05 -7.61
C PHE A 160 16.86 -15.39 -8.33
N LYS A 161 17.80 -16.32 -8.20
CA LYS A 161 17.65 -17.69 -8.75
C LYS A 161 16.52 -18.45 -8.05
N ARG A 162 16.43 -18.34 -6.73
CA ARG A 162 15.35 -18.95 -5.95
C ARG A 162 14.00 -18.39 -6.39
N GLU A 163 13.90 -17.08 -6.48
CA GLU A 163 12.69 -16.36 -6.91
C GLU A 163 12.25 -16.81 -8.32
N ALA A 164 13.19 -16.83 -9.28
CA ALA A 164 12.89 -17.23 -10.65
C ALA A 164 12.43 -18.69 -10.77
N ALA A 165 12.78 -19.55 -9.79
CA ALA A 165 12.35 -20.94 -9.72
C ALA A 165 10.93 -21.11 -9.13
N LEU A 166 10.34 -20.06 -8.51
CA LEU A 166 9.00 -20.11 -7.99
C LEU A 166 7.98 -20.15 -9.13
N HIS A 167 6.96 -20.99 -8.95
CA HIS A 167 5.86 -21.01 -9.91
C HIS A 167 5.10 -19.67 -9.88
N PRO A 168 4.64 -19.13 -11.03
CA PRO A 168 3.91 -17.87 -11.10
C PRO A 168 2.70 -17.77 -10.13
N ALA A 169 2.09 -18.88 -9.76
CA ALA A 169 1.01 -18.93 -8.76
C ALA A 169 1.44 -18.50 -7.34
N HIS A 170 2.74 -18.49 -7.07
CA HIS A 170 3.29 -18.02 -5.79
C HIS A 170 3.79 -16.56 -5.84
N TRP A 171 3.74 -15.93 -7.00
CA TRP A 171 4.12 -14.52 -7.12
C TRP A 171 3.12 -13.64 -6.35
N GLY A 172 3.63 -12.80 -5.48
CA GLY A 172 2.83 -11.98 -4.58
C GLY A 172 2.48 -12.65 -3.25
N GLN A 173 2.86 -13.92 -3.05
CA GLN A 173 2.87 -14.57 -1.74
C GLN A 173 4.29 -14.45 -1.20
N ASP A 174 4.43 -14.03 0.05
CA ASP A 174 5.69 -13.86 0.79
C ASP A 174 7.01 -13.72 -0.01
N GLU A 175 7.64 -12.55 0.04
CA GLU A 175 9.05 -12.33 -0.31
C GLU A 175 9.41 -12.27 -1.82
N CYS A 176 8.45 -12.11 -2.75
CA CYS A 176 8.76 -11.92 -4.17
C CYS A 176 9.34 -10.53 -4.49
N TYR A 177 10.48 -10.47 -5.17
CA TYR A 177 11.21 -9.25 -5.56
C TYR A 177 10.65 -8.56 -6.80
#